data_69f2a5fbc5c1befc248794f5bc696c2a
#
_entry.id   69f2a5fbc5c1befc248794f5bc696c2a
#
_cell.length_a   1.000
_cell.length_b   1.000
_cell.length_c   1.000
_cell.angle_alpha   90.00
_cell.angle_beta   90.00
_cell.angle_gamma   90.00
#
_symmetry.space_group_name_H-M   'P 1'
#
loop_
_entity.id
_entity.type
_entity.pdbx_description
1 polymer ?
#
loop_
_entity_poly.entity_id
_entity_poly.type
_entity_poly.pdbx_seq_one_letter_code
_entity_poly.pdbx_strand_id
1 'polypeptide(L)'
;MRFSGFDELLSWFAQRTPDHPALLYEQGRERAQCTYAELQTRVLDRARELGREPGLCRGVICDGSFACVVELFAAVIGGKRLVLLSENASDSALADMVKEADIASLWGDPDLVDELTPYLNPQAEGGPGRVLFFTSGTTDRSKAVVLTDASLMSSAYNGGALLPLRPEDRLLCMLPLDHVFGFVCGLLWGLSCGATVALGRGARHYGDDCAYYAPTALSAVPLLLGFLLQHQAMNEELKLILVGAGGCPKPLLDAVRAMGKEVHFGYGLTETSSGVALSLGSDPYAMTICPDDTIDIAPDGEVLISAPTCAMEGYWRRSEDTGRALQGGVLHTGDLGRLDWAGRLILTGRKKEMLVLLDGTKLYLPEYEGAIAQALGTPNLCVVLEDKGPVLVLEGPKEDKAPLWEKLRPVMEERPRGQQLRDIVFYGGPLPRTASGKIMRWAVQREGNEET
;
A
#
# COMPACT_ATOMS: atom_id res chain seq x y z
N MET A 1 -16.77 -16.49 -2.86
CA MET A 1 -18.09 -15.99 -2.40
C MET A 1 -17.92 -14.53 -1.99
N ARG A 2 -18.92 -13.67 -2.20
CA ARG A 2 -18.87 -12.28 -1.73
C ARG A 2 -19.53 -12.20 -0.36
N PHE A 3 -18.89 -11.53 0.58
CA PHE A 3 -19.39 -11.26 1.92
C PHE A 3 -19.74 -9.78 2.03
N SER A 4 -20.80 -9.47 2.75
CA SER A 4 -21.29 -8.10 2.96
C SER A 4 -20.52 -7.34 4.06
N GLY A 5 -19.69 -8.03 4.83
CA GLY A 5 -18.87 -7.49 5.90
C GLY A 5 -18.10 -8.58 6.65
N PHE A 6 -17.37 -8.16 7.69
CA PHE A 6 -16.51 -9.07 8.46
C PHE A 6 -17.31 -10.10 9.29
N ASP A 7 -18.48 -9.73 9.78
CA ASP A 7 -19.33 -10.64 10.57
C ASP A 7 -19.83 -11.82 9.72
N GLU A 8 -20.28 -11.54 8.50
CA GLU A 8 -20.73 -12.59 7.57
C GLU A 8 -19.56 -13.51 7.18
N LEU A 9 -18.37 -12.98 6.91
CA LEU A 9 -17.18 -13.77 6.62
C LEU A 9 -16.90 -14.79 7.73
N LEU A 10 -16.78 -14.29 8.97
CA LEU A 10 -16.44 -15.14 10.12
C LEU A 10 -17.55 -16.17 10.39
N SER A 11 -18.81 -15.73 10.35
CA SER A 11 -19.98 -16.61 10.57
C SER A 11 -20.06 -17.72 9.51
N TRP A 12 -19.75 -17.40 8.26
CA TRP A 12 -19.78 -18.36 7.17
C TRP A 12 -18.81 -19.53 7.38
N PHE A 13 -17.54 -19.22 7.68
CA PHE A 13 -16.53 -20.27 7.84
C PHE A 13 -16.61 -20.97 9.19
N ALA A 14 -16.96 -20.27 10.27
CA ALA A 14 -17.17 -20.89 11.57
C ALA A 14 -18.33 -21.93 11.56
N GLN A 15 -19.33 -21.77 10.69
CA GLN A 15 -20.41 -22.74 10.56
C GLN A 15 -20.06 -23.92 9.62
N ARG A 16 -19.22 -23.71 8.59
CA ARG A 16 -18.95 -24.70 7.54
C ARG A 16 -17.67 -25.47 7.74
N THR A 17 -16.64 -24.80 8.25
CA THR A 17 -15.31 -25.34 8.47
C THR A 17 -14.79 -24.91 9.86
N PRO A 18 -15.55 -25.22 10.96
CA PRO A 18 -15.27 -24.70 12.28
C PRO A 18 -13.84 -25.00 12.76
N ASP A 19 -13.35 -26.20 12.48
CA ASP A 19 -12.06 -26.71 12.95
C ASP A 19 -10.90 -26.38 12.00
N HIS A 20 -11.17 -25.76 10.84
CA HIS A 20 -10.12 -25.39 9.93
C HIS A 20 -9.32 -24.20 10.50
N PRO A 21 -7.97 -24.23 10.47
CA PRO A 21 -7.16 -23.12 10.94
C PRO A 21 -7.43 -21.85 10.11
N ALA A 22 -7.90 -20.80 10.76
CA ALA A 22 -8.03 -19.46 10.17
C ALA A 22 -6.71 -18.71 10.22
N LEU A 23 -6.06 -18.74 11.41
CA LEU A 23 -4.82 -18.03 11.65
C LEU A 23 -3.73 -18.94 12.22
N LEU A 24 -2.49 -18.75 11.76
CA LEU A 24 -1.27 -19.22 12.41
C LEU A 24 -0.49 -18.01 12.91
N TYR A 25 0.07 -18.08 14.09
CA TYR A 25 0.84 -16.99 14.70
C TYR A 25 1.86 -17.52 15.69
N GLU A 26 2.78 -16.68 16.12
CA GLU A 26 3.70 -17.01 17.21
C GLU A 26 3.10 -16.60 18.55
N GLN A 27 3.12 -17.51 19.51
CA GLN A 27 2.76 -17.25 20.90
C GLN A 27 3.91 -17.63 21.82
N GLY A 28 4.57 -16.63 22.41
CA GLY A 28 5.84 -16.87 23.09
C GLY A 28 6.94 -17.23 22.10
N ARG A 29 7.33 -18.50 22.03
CA ARG A 29 8.31 -19.02 21.05
C ARG A 29 7.77 -20.20 20.25
N GLU A 30 6.48 -20.46 20.36
CA GLU A 30 5.83 -21.61 19.73
C GLU A 30 4.83 -21.14 18.67
N ARG A 31 4.68 -21.95 17.64
CA ARG A 31 3.67 -21.72 16.62
C ARG A 31 2.31 -22.15 17.17
N ALA A 32 1.40 -21.19 17.30
CA ALA A 32 0.03 -21.38 17.70
C ALA A 32 -0.90 -21.28 16.46
N GLN A 33 -2.11 -21.78 16.62
CA GLN A 33 -3.17 -21.64 15.63
C GLN A 33 -4.49 -21.25 16.29
N CYS A 34 -5.35 -20.63 15.48
CA CYS A 34 -6.73 -20.33 15.85
C CYS A 34 -7.63 -20.77 14.70
N THR A 35 -8.64 -21.60 15.01
CA THR A 35 -9.63 -22.06 14.01
C THR A 35 -10.63 -20.96 13.67
N TYR A 36 -11.41 -21.15 12.60
CA TYR A 36 -12.47 -20.20 12.23
C TYR A 36 -13.52 -20.05 13.34
N ALA A 37 -13.91 -21.14 14.01
CA ALA A 37 -14.86 -21.08 15.14
C ALA A 37 -14.28 -20.34 16.34
N GLU A 38 -13.02 -20.57 16.69
CA GLU A 38 -12.33 -19.87 17.77
C GLU A 38 -12.13 -18.39 17.44
N LEU A 39 -11.75 -18.05 16.20
CA LEU A 39 -11.58 -16.68 15.76
C LEU A 39 -12.92 -15.91 15.87
N GLN A 40 -14.00 -16.49 15.35
CA GLN A 40 -15.33 -15.89 15.48
C GLN A 40 -15.71 -15.66 16.94
N THR A 41 -15.51 -16.65 17.80
CA THR A 41 -15.84 -16.54 19.24
C THR A 41 -15.06 -15.40 19.88
N ARG A 42 -13.75 -15.34 19.69
CA ARG A 42 -12.90 -14.29 20.27
C ARG A 42 -13.27 -12.89 19.75
N VAL A 43 -13.53 -12.77 18.45
CA VAL A 43 -13.93 -11.49 17.84
C VAL A 43 -15.30 -11.04 18.38
N LEU A 44 -16.29 -11.94 18.47
CA LEU A 44 -17.62 -11.59 18.98
C LEU A 44 -17.60 -11.24 20.47
N ASP A 45 -16.81 -11.93 21.28
CA ASP A 45 -16.66 -11.61 22.70
C ASP A 45 -16.05 -10.20 22.86
N ARG A 46 -14.98 -9.91 22.14
CA ARG A 46 -14.34 -8.59 22.15
C ARG A 46 -15.27 -7.51 21.58
N ALA A 47 -16.03 -7.79 20.53
CA ALA A 47 -17.00 -6.86 19.95
C ALA A 47 -18.09 -6.48 20.95
N ARG A 48 -18.58 -7.42 21.78
CA ARG A 48 -19.55 -7.15 22.85
C ARG A 48 -18.96 -6.23 23.94
N GLU A 49 -17.69 -6.41 24.28
CA GLU A 49 -16.98 -5.52 25.21
C GLU A 49 -16.90 -4.11 24.63
N LEU A 50 -16.37 -3.99 23.40
CA LEU A 50 -16.24 -2.70 22.69
C LEU A 50 -17.59 -1.99 22.51
N GLY A 51 -18.66 -2.73 22.25
CA GLY A 51 -20.01 -2.17 22.14
C GLY A 51 -20.53 -1.52 23.44
N ARG A 52 -19.95 -1.87 24.59
CA ARG A 52 -20.29 -1.28 25.92
C ARG A 52 -19.34 -0.13 26.30
N GLU A 53 -18.16 -0.05 25.69
CA GLU A 53 -17.22 1.03 25.94
C GLU A 53 -17.75 2.35 25.37
N PRO A 54 -17.55 3.48 26.09
CA PRO A 54 -17.91 4.80 25.56
C PRO A 54 -17.08 5.16 24.33
N GLY A 55 -17.59 6.10 23.54
CA GLY A 55 -16.94 6.55 22.31
C GLY A 55 -17.20 5.61 21.12
N LEU A 56 -17.37 6.20 19.96
CA LEU A 56 -17.78 5.49 18.74
C LEU A 56 -16.65 5.32 17.72
N CYS A 57 -15.45 5.80 18.03
CA CYS A 57 -14.28 5.72 17.17
C CYS A 57 -13.11 5.03 17.90
N ARG A 58 -12.63 3.93 17.32
CA ARG A 58 -11.53 3.13 17.85
C ARG A 58 -10.32 3.24 16.95
N GLY A 59 -9.21 3.78 17.45
CA GLY A 59 -7.91 3.68 16.83
C GLY A 59 -7.22 2.38 17.22
N VAL A 60 -6.57 1.74 16.26
CA VAL A 60 -5.77 0.52 16.48
C VAL A 60 -4.37 0.77 15.92
N ILE A 61 -3.35 0.74 16.79
CA ILE A 61 -1.95 0.77 16.40
C ILE A 61 -1.57 -0.64 16.00
N CYS A 62 -1.38 -0.84 14.68
CA CYS A 62 -1.28 -2.17 14.09
C CYS A 62 0.12 -2.76 14.27
N ASP A 63 0.26 -3.72 15.16
CA ASP A 63 1.49 -4.52 15.39
C ASP A 63 1.51 -5.85 14.63
N GLY A 64 0.46 -6.16 13.85
CA GLY A 64 0.33 -7.41 13.09
C GLY A 64 0.10 -8.66 13.92
N SER A 65 -0.06 -8.55 15.24
CA SER A 65 -0.29 -9.67 16.15
C SER A 65 -1.69 -10.29 15.99
N PHE A 66 -1.84 -11.50 16.54
CA PHE A 66 -3.15 -12.15 16.65
C PHE A 66 -4.17 -11.28 17.40
N ALA A 67 -3.75 -10.62 18.49
CA ALA A 67 -4.60 -9.75 19.28
C ALA A 67 -5.03 -8.50 18.48
N CYS A 68 -4.12 -7.95 17.68
CA CYS A 68 -4.42 -6.88 16.73
C CYS A 68 -5.53 -7.30 15.74
N VAL A 69 -5.40 -8.46 15.11
CA VAL A 69 -6.42 -8.95 14.15
C VAL A 69 -7.79 -9.10 14.83
N VAL A 70 -7.83 -9.64 16.05
CA VAL A 70 -9.08 -9.75 16.83
C VAL A 70 -9.67 -8.37 17.09
N GLU A 71 -8.86 -7.39 17.54
CA GLU A 71 -9.29 -6.03 17.82
C GLU A 71 -9.84 -5.31 16.57
N LEU A 72 -9.17 -5.47 15.42
CA LEU A 72 -9.59 -4.87 14.14
C LEU A 72 -11.00 -5.33 13.73
N PHE A 73 -11.24 -6.63 13.72
CA PHE A 73 -12.58 -7.17 13.39
C PHE A 73 -13.61 -6.82 14.46
N ALA A 74 -13.23 -6.94 15.73
CA ALA A 74 -14.13 -6.66 16.84
C ALA A 74 -14.58 -5.20 16.91
N ALA A 75 -13.71 -4.25 16.57
CA ALA A 75 -14.06 -2.83 16.54
C ALA A 75 -15.19 -2.56 15.52
N VAL A 76 -15.06 -3.09 14.31
CA VAL A 76 -16.07 -2.91 13.25
C VAL A 76 -17.38 -3.61 13.62
N ILE A 77 -17.31 -4.88 14.03
CA ILE A 77 -18.50 -5.68 14.41
C ILE A 77 -19.17 -5.11 15.67
N GLY A 78 -18.38 -4.54 16.60
CA GLY A 78 -18.86 -3.84 17.81
C GLY A 78 -19.46 -2.45 17.54
N GLY A 79 -19.60 -2.06 16.25
CA GLY A 79 -20.24 -0.80 15.85
C GLY A 79 -19.35 0.44 15.97
N LYS A 80 -18.04 0.27 16.08
CA LYS A 80 -17.09 1.38 16.11
C LYS A 80 -16.68 1.77 14.69
N ARG A 81 -16.38 3.04 14.45
CA ARG A 81 -15.55 3.46 13.34
C ARG A 81 -14.11 3.07 13.67
N LEU A 82 -13.50 2.27 12.82
CA LEU A 82 -12.13 1.81 12.97
C LEU A 82 -11.15 2.77 12.29
N VAL A 83 -10.05 3.10 12.94
CA VAL A 83 -8.93 3.85 12.36
C VAL A 83 -7.65 3.04 12.54
N LEU A 84 -6.97 2.71 11.45
CA LEU A 84 -5.71 1.98 11.48
C LEU A 84 -4.55 2.96 11.55
N LEU A 85 -3.66 2.72 12.50
CA LEU A 85 -2.48 3.54 12.76
C LEU A 85 -1.22 2.67 12.65
N SER A 86 -0.14 3.23 12.12
CA SER A 86 1.13 2.52 11.96
C SER A 86 1.93 2.52 13.25
N GLU A 87 2.37 1.36 13.72
CA GLU A 87 3.33 1.27 14.83
C GLU A 87 4.70 1.90 14.50
N ASN A 88 5.01 2.05 13.21
CA ASN A 88 6.28 2.59 12.73
C ASN A 88 6.21 4.11 12.48
N ALA A 89 5.07 4.76 12.72
CA ALA A 89 4.97 6.20 12.61
C ALA A 89 5.63 6.89 13.82
N SER A 90 6.14 8.11 13.62
CA SER A 90 6.63 8.91 14.75
C SER A 90 5.50 9.34 15.68
N ASP A 91 5.81 9.57 16.95
CA ASP A 91 4.82 9.98 17.98
C ASP A 91 4.07 11.24 17.55
N SER A 92 4.77 12.20 16.94
CA SER A 92 4.15 13.42 16.41
C SER A 92 3.17 13.12 15.25
N ALA A 93 3.52 12.19 14.36
CA ALA A 93 2.64 11.79 13.28
C ALA A 93 1.41 11.03 13.81
N LEU A 94 1.59 10.15 14.79
CA LEU A 94 0.49 9.46 15.45
C LEU A 94 -0.44 10.45 16.16
N ALA A 95 0.11 11.43 16.89
CA ALA A 95 -0.69 12.46 17.55
C ALA A 95 -1.53 13.27 16.54
N ASP A 96 -0.95 13.60 15.38
CA ASP A 96 -1.66 14.31 14.32
C ASP A 96 -2.76 13.43 13.70
N MET A 97 -2.49 12.14 13.45
CA MET A 97 -3.48 11.18 12.93
C MET A 97 -4.64 10.99 13.93
N VAL A 98 -4.34 10.88 15.24
CA VAL A 98 -5.35 10.75 16.30
C VAL A 98 -6.31 11.93 16.30
N LYS A 99 -5.76 13.16 16.21
CA LYS A 99 -6.56 14.40 16.14
C LYS A 99 -7.36 14.49 14.83
N GLU A 100 -6.71 14.24 13.69
CA GLU A 100 -7.35 14.34 12.38
C GLU A 100 -8.50 13.36 12.23
N ALA A 101 -8.31 12.12 12.66
CA ALA A 101 -9.33 11.08 12.58
C ALA A 101 -10.36 11.16 13.71
N ASP A 102 -10.20 12.07 14.69
CA ASP A 102 -11.13 12.25 15.81
C ASP A 102 -11.36 10.92 16.56
N ILE A 103 -10.28 10.35 17.11
CA ILE A 103 -10.30 9.04 17.77
C ILE A 103 -10.79 9.17 19.21
N ALA A 104 -11.70 8.29 19.64
CA ALA A 104 -12.26 8.28 21.00
C ALA A 104 -11.47 7.40 21.98
N SER A 105 -10.93 6.29 21.49
CA SER A 105 -10.16 5.34 22.30
C SER A 105 -9.11 4.65 21.43
N LEU A 106 -8.01 4.21 22.05
CA LEU A 106 -6.89 3.53 21.38
C LEU A 106 -6.70 2.10 21.86
N TRP A 107 -6.18 1.27 20.98
CA TRP A 107 -5.59 -0.03 21.26
C TRP A 107 -4.18 -0.10 20.68
N GLY A 108 -3.25 -0.67 21.41
CA GLY A 108 -1.86 -0.83 20.99
C GLY A 108 -0.94 -1.02 22.18
N ASP A 109 0.34 -0.74 21.99
CA ASP A 109 1.32 -0.73 23.08
C ASP A 109 0.88 0.23 24.20
N PRO A 110 0.85 -0.20 25.48
CA PRO A 110 0.35 0.60 26.59
C PRO A 110 1.07 1.95 26.77
N ASP A 111 2.38 1.97 26.63
CA ASP A 111 3.17 3.19 26.82
C ASP A 111 2.82 4.22 25.75
N LEU A 112 2.68 3.76 24.50
CA LEU A 112 2.29 4.62 23.37
C LEU A 112 0.84 5.09 23.47
N VAL A 113 -0.07 4.24 23.96
CA VAL A 113 -1.47 4.61 24.21
C VAL A 113 -1.55 5.68 25.29
N ASP A 114 -0.76 5.57 26.37
CA ASP A 114 -0.74 6.57 27.45
C ASP A 114 -0.23 7.92 26.94
N GLU A 115 0.81 7.95 26.09
CA GLU A 115 1.35 9.17 25.45
C GLU A 115 0.32 9.84 24.52
N LEU A 116 -0.49 9.07 23.81
CA LEU A 116 -1.50 9.58 22.88
C LEU A 116 -2.83 9.94 23.53
N THR A 117 -3.09 9.50 24.76
CA THR A 117 -4.34 9.74 25.51
C THR A 117 -4.74 11.23 25.56
N PRO A 118 -3.82 12.22 25.73
CA PRO A 118 -4.20 13.64 25.73
C PRO A 118 -4.81 14.16 24.42
N TYR A 119 -4.69 13.43 23.33
CA TYR A 119 -5.19 13.81 22.00
C TYR A 119 -6.54 13.16 21.65
N LEU A 120 -7.05 12.28 22.49
CA LEU A 120 -8.32 11.58 22.27
C LEU A 120 -9.53 12.51 22.44
N ASN A 121 -10.57 12.25 21.65
CA ASN A 121 -11.89 12.85 21.79
C ASN A 121 -12.93 11.80 22.19
N PRO A 122 -13.24 11.63 23.48
CA PRO A 122 -14.23 10.64 23.92
C PRO A 122 -15.65 10.84 23.36
N GLN A 123 -15.93 12.02 22.81
CA GLN A 123 -17.22 12.36 22.19
C GLN A 123 -17.18 12.24 20.65
N ALA A 124 -16.12 11.65 20.10
CA ALA A 124 -15.98 11.47 18.64
C ALA A 124 -17.18 10.75 18.06
N GLU A 125 -17.65 11.27 16.93
CA GLU A 125 -18.73 10.64 16.18
C GLU A 125 -18.33 9.29 15.61
N GLY A 126 -19.27 8.36 15.58
CA GLY A 126 -19.09 7.05 15.03
C GLY A 126 -19.30 7.02 13.52
N GLY A 127 -19.40 5.82 13.03
CA GLY A 127 -19.70 5.44 11.64
C GLY A 127 -19.58 3.93 11.56
N PRO A 128 -20.64 3.19 11.95
CA PRO A 128 -20.61 1.72 11.92
C PRO A 128 -20.18 1.21 10.55
N GLY A 129 -19.32 0.19 10.52
CA GLY A 129 -18.77 -0.38 9.30
C GLY A 129 -17.70 0.46 8.60
N ARG A 130 -17.38 1.68 9.09
CA ARG A 130 -16.32 2.53 8.48
C ARG A 130 -14.94 2.17 9.00
N VAL A 131 -14.01 2.08 8.05
CA VAL A 131 -12.61 1.76 8.30
C VAL A 131 -11.75 2.82 7.62
N LEU A 132 -10.93 3.52 8.39
CA LEU A 132 -10.08 4.60 7.91
C LEU A 132 -8.63 4.14 7.77
N PHE A 133 -8.08 4.34 6.57
CA PHE A 133 -6.66 4.16 6.27
C PHE A 133 -6.01 5.48 5.94
N PHE A 134 -4.85 5.74 6.51
CA PHE A 134 -4.07 6.91 6.13
C PHE A 134 -3.23 6.63 4.88
N THR A 135 -3.28 7.53 3.90
CA THR A 135 -2.41 7.46 2.73
C THR A 135 -1.09 8.15 3.02
N SER A 136 0.01 7.56 2.58
CA SER A 136 1.32 8.23 2.52
C SER A 136 1.33 9.22 1.34
N GLY A 137 0.61 10.34 1.48
CA GLY A 137 0.53 11.35 0.44
C GLY A 137 1.91 11.89 0.06
N THR A 138 2.23 11.94 -1.23
CA THR A 138 3.44 12.62 -1.75
C THR A 138 3.35 14.14 -1.67
N THR A 139 2.25 14.69 -1.15
CA THR A 139 1.96 16.13 -1.04
C THR A 139 1.27 16.44 0.29
N ASP A 140 1.90 17.26 1.07
CA ASP A 140 1.51 18.07 2.23
C ASP A 140 1.01 17.41 3.51
N ARG A 141 0.12 16.47 3.53
CA ARG A 141 -0.33 15.76 4.76
C ARG A 141 -0.97 14.44 4.35
N SER A 142 -0.75 13.41 5.14
CA SER A 142 -1.47 12.15 5.04
C SER A 142 -2.98 12.41 5.09
N LYS A 143 -3.77 11.70 4.25
CA LYS A 143 -5.23 11.82 4.22
C LYS A 143 -5.85 10.52 4.71
N ALA A 144 -6.84 10.62 5.59
CA ALA A 144 -7.61 9.47 6.00
C ALA A 144 -8.70 9.14 4.95
N VAL A 145 -8.53 8.02 4.27
CA VAL A 145 -9.50 7.45 3.30
C VAL A 145 -10.57 6.70 4.06
N VAL A 146 -11.83 7.01 3.82
CA VAL A 146 -12.98 6.34 4.44
C VAL A 146 -13.44 5.20 3.56
N LEU A 147 -13.19 3.99 4.01
CA LEU A 147 -13.67 2.74 3.42
C LEU A 147 -14.76 2.12 4.31
N THR A 148 -15.35 1.03 3.85
CA THR A 148 -16.25 0.20 4.64
C THR A 148 -15.75 -1.25 4.67
N ASP A 149 -16.14 -2.01 5.69
CA ASP A 149 -15.85 -3.44 5.73
C ASP A 149 -16.43 -4.15 4.49
N ALA A 150 -17.59 -3.73 4.01
CA ALA A 150 -18.19 -4.22 2.77
C ALA A 150 -17.31 -3.93 1.54
N SER A 151 -16.74 -2.72 1.42
CA SER A 151 -15.86 -2.38 0.30
C SER A 151 -14.55 -3.17 0.34
N LEU A 152 -13.98 -3.36 1.53
CA LEU A 152 -12.78 -4.19 1.74
C LEU A 152 -13.04 -5.66 1.39
N MET A 153 -14.21 -6.21 1.80
CA MET A 153 -14.61 -7.57 1.45
C MET A 153 -14.88 -7.73 -0.07
N SER A 154 -15.43 -6.71 -0.70
CA SER A 154 -15.64 -6.70 -2.16
C SER A 154 -14.32 -6.68 -2.92
N SER A 155 -13.33 -5.92 -2.46
CA SER A 155 -11.98 -5.92 -3.03
C SER A 155 -11.28 -7.28 -2.88
N ALA A 156 -11.37 -7.91 -1.70
CA ALA A 156 -10.85 -9.26 -1.48
C ALA A 156 -11.54 -10.30 -2.40
N TYR A 157 -12.85 -10.18 -2.62
CA TYR A 157 -13.60 -11.01 -3.57
C TYR A 157 -13.13 -10.80 -5.01
N ASN A 158 -12.98 -9.57 -5.46
CA ASN A 158 -12.57 -9.22 -6.82
C ASN A 158 -11.17 -9.78 -7.13
N GLY A 159 -10.21 -9.60 -6.23
CA GLY A 159 -8.88 -10.19 -6.35
C GLY A 159 -8.93 -11.72 -6.33
N GLY A 160 -9.66 -12.30 -5.39
CA GLY A 160 -9.85 -13.74 -5.27
C GLY A 160 -10.59 -14.41 -6.44
N ALA A 161 -11.43 -13.66 -7.16
CA ALA A 161 -12.08 -14.16 -8.38
C ALA A 161 -11.09 -14.32 -9.54
N LEU A 162 -10.07 -13.47 -9.61
CA LEU A 162 -8.99 -13.55 -10.60
C LEU A 162 -7.86 -14.49 -10.16
N LEU A 163 -7.56 -14.51 -8.87
CA LEU A 163 -6.45 -15.26 -8.28
C LEU A 163 -6.94 -16.01 -7.03
N PRO A 164 -7.64 -17.15 -7.21
CA PRO A 164 -8.26 -17.86 -6.10
C PRO A 164 -7.24 -18.65 -5.29
N LEU A 165 -7.34 -18.55 -3.96
CA LEU A 165 -6.73 -19.47 -3.02
C LEU A 165 -7.70 -20.63 -2.71
N ARG A 166 -7.13 -21.75 -2.29
CA ARG A 166 -7.88 -22.92 -1.84
C ARG A 166 -7.85 -23.02 -0.32
N PRO A 167 -8.75 -23.77 0.32
CA PRO A 167 -8.70 -23.96 1.77
C PRO A 167 -7.37 -24.57 2.26
N GLU A 168 -6.69 -25.38 1.42
CA GLU A 168 -5.40 -25.99 1.74
C GLU A 168 -4.22 -25.01 1.66
N ASP A 169 -4.43 -23.84 1.05
CA ASP A 169 -3.39 -22.83 0.91
C ASP A 169 -3.12 -22.11 2.23
N ARG A 170 -1.89 -21.67 2.36
CA ARG A 170 -1.40 -20.88 3.49
C ARG A 170 -0.84 -19.58 2.98
N LEU A 171 -1.55 -18.50 3.26
CA LEU A 171 -1.13 -17.15 2.90
C LEU A 171 -0.26 -16.55 4.00
N LEU A 172 0.95 -16.11 3.69
CA LEU A 172 1.80 -15.40 4.65
C LEU A 172 1.55 -13.89 4.59
N CYS A 173 1.08 -13.34 5.71
CA CYS A 173 0.84 -11.92 5.92
C CYS A 173 2.06 -11.28 6.58
N MET A 174 2.96 -10.70 5.77
CA MET A 174 4.18 -10.02 6.22
C MET A 174 4.06 -8.49 6.11
N LEU A 175 3.04 -8.01 5.41
CA LEU A 175 2.84 -6.58 5.17
C LEU A 175 2.06 -5.94 6.32
N PRO A 176 2.33 -4.65 6.64
CA PRO A 176 1.62 -3.93 7.68
C PRO A 176 0.11 -3.88 7.43
N LEU A 177 -0.69 -4.11 8.48
CA LEU A 177 -2.16 -4.11 8.41
C LEU A 177 -2.76 -2.70 8.36
N ASP A 178 -2.01 -1.67 8.73
CA ASP A 178 -2.38 -0.26 8.58
C ASP A 178 -2.32 0.23 7.11
N HIS A 179 -1.82 -0.60 6.20
CA HIS A 179 -1.89 -0.37 4.76
C HIS A 179 -2.92 -1.30 4.10
N VAL A 180 -3.78 -0.72 3.25
CA VAL A 180 -4.87 -1.45 2.60
C VAL A 180 -4.39 -2.68 1.81
N PHE A 181 -3.20 -2.64 1.20
CA PHE A 181 -2.63 -3.78 0.50
C PHE A 181 -2.28 -4.93 1.46
N GLY A 182 -1.68 -4.64 2.60
CA GLY A 182 -1.42 -5.63 3.65
C GLY A 182 -2.72 -6.19 4.24
N PHE A 183 -3.68 -5.31 4.53
CA PHE A 183 -4.96 -5.68 5.12
C PHE A 183 -5.80 -6.56 4.17
N VAL A 184 -5.98 -6.14 2.92
CA VAL A 184 -6.82 -6.86 1.96
C VAL A 184 -6.07 -8.06 1.37
N CYS A 185 -4.88 -7.85 0.81
CA CYS A 185 -4.17 -8.91 0.10
C CYS A 185 -3.32 -9.80 1.01
N GLY A 186 -2.98 -9.34 2.23
CA GLY A 186 -2.26 -10.14 3.23
C GLY A 186 -3.18 -10.89 4.20
N LEU A 187 -4.37 -10.36 4.52
CA LEU A 187 -5.26 -10.93 5.52
C LEU A 187 -6.61 -11.35 4.91
N LEU A 188 -7.39 -10.40 4.38
CA LEU A 188 -8.78 -10.67 3.94
C LEU A 188 -8.85 -11.64 2.75
N TRP A 189 -7.91 -11.57 1.82
CA TRP A 189 -7.86 -12.48 0.66
C TRP A 189 -7.79 -13.93 1.10
N GLY A 190 -6.88 -14.29 2.01
CA GLY A 190 -6.78 -15.64 2.56
C GLY A 190 -8.04 -16.07 3.28
N LEU A 191 -8.51 -15.26 4.23
CA LEU A 191 -9.70 -15.56 5.03
C LEU A 191 -10.97 -15.69 4.17
N SER A 192 -11.15 -14.85 3.15
CA SER A 192 -12.32 -14.88 2.26
C SER A 192 -12.37 -16.11 1.36
N CYS A 193 -11.23 -16.74 1.12
CA CYS A 193 -11.11 -18.01 0.39
C CYS A 193 -11.22 -19.25 1.30
N GLY A 194 -11.30 -19.08 2.61
CA GLY A 194 -11.28 -20.16 3.60
C GLY A 194 -9.89 -20.76 3.79
N ALA A 195 -8.84 -20.11 3.33
CA ALA A 195 -7.45 -20.51 3.52
C ALA A 195 -6.95 -20.16 4.93
N THR A 196 -5.80 -20.68 5.28
CA THR A 196 -5.10 -20.33 6.54
C THR A 196 -4.22 -19.10 6.28
N VAL A 197 -4.31 -18.08 7.13
CA VAL A 197 -3.41 -16.93 7.10
C VAL A 197 -2.37 -17.05 8.21
N ALA A 198 -1.09 -17.02 7.86
CA ALA A 198 0.02 -16.99 8.80
C ALA A 198 0.44 -15.54 9.04
N LEU A 199 0.37 -15.08 10.29
CA LEU A 199 0.77 -13.73 10.67
C LEU A 199 2.29 -13.69 10.82
N GLY A 200 2.96 -12.86 10.01
CA GLY A 200 4.39 -12.66 10.07
C GLY A 200 4.86 -12.13 11.42
N ARG A 201 6.07 -12.46 11.83
CA ARG A 201 6.65 -12.11 13.12
C ARG A 201 7.37 -10.76 13.14
N GLY A 202 7.08 -9.93 12.14
CA GLY A 202 7.65 -8.59 11.96
C GLY A 202 8.96 -8.57 11.17
N ALA A 203 9.49 -7.37 10.94
CA ALA A 203 10.59 -7.13 10.01
C ALA A 203 11.87 -7.93 10.31
N ARG A 204 12.13 -8.24 11.58
CA ARG A 204 13.30 -9.04 12.00
C ARG A 204 13.26 -10.47 11.50
N HIS A 205 12.08 -10.97 11.14
CA HIS A 205 11.83 -12.35 10.74
C HIS A 205 11.51 -12.52 9.25
N TYR A 206 11.62 -11.47 8.43
CA TYR A 206 11.39 -11.58 6.99
C TYR A 206 12.24 -12.64 6.31
N GLY A 207 13.43 -12.92 6.83
CA GLY A 207 14.34 -13.94 6.29
C GLY A 207 14.00 -15.40 6.65
N ASP A 208 13.21 -15.64 7.70
CA ASP A 208 12.92 -16.98 8.21
C ASP A 208 11.43 -17.32 8.33
N ASP A 209 10.53 -16.35 8.13
CA ASP A 209 9.08 -16.58 8.21
C ASP A 209 8.57 -17.59 7.17
N CYS A 210 9.14 -17.60 5.97
CA CYS A 210 8.78 -18.62 4.98
C CYS A 210 9.16 -20.03 5.43
N ALA A 211 10.32 -20.20 6.07
CA ALA A 211 10.71 -21.48 6.64
C ALA A 211 9.86 -21.87 7.86
N TYR A 212 9.51 -20.88 8.70
CA TYR A 212 8.75 -21.09 9.93
C TYR A 212 7.29 -21.49 9.67
N TYR A 213 6.62 -20.82 8.73
CA TYR A 213 5.21 -21.05 8.44
C TYR A 213 4.96 -21.95 7.22
N ALA A 214 5.95 -22.17 6.37
CA ALA A 214 5.85 -22.91 5.11
C ALA A 214 4.63 -22.47 4.24
N PRO A 215 4.53 -21.17 3.86
CA PRO A 215 3.41 -20.68 3.09
C PRO A 215 3.37 -21.25 1.66
N THR A 216 2.17 -21.35 1.08
CA THR A 216 1.97 -21.64 -0.34
C THR A 216 1.75 -20.37 -1.17
N ALA A 217 1.36 -19.28 -0.50
CA ALA A 217 1.15 -17.98 -1.12
C ALA A 217 1.66 -16.85 -0.21
N LEU A 218 2.06 -15.72 -0.79
CA LEU A 218 2.34 -14.50 -0.07
C LEU A 218 2.06 -13.25 -0.90
N SER A 219 1.80 -12.12 -0.22
CA SER A 219 1.76 -10.80 -0.81
C SER A 219 3.01 -10.01 -0.42
N ALA A 220 3.65 -9.35 -1.38
CA ALA A 220 4.89 -8.62 -1.18
C ALA A 220 4.91 -7.27 -1.90
N VAL A 221 5.65 -6.31 -1.34
CA VAL A 221 6.11 -5.14 -2.09
C VAL A 221 7.41 -5.48 -2.82
N PRO A 222 7.78 -4.75 -3.89
CA PRO A 222 8.98 -5.06 -4.67
C PRO A 222 10.26 -5.15 -3.83
N LEU A 223 10.41 -4.29 -2.82
CA LEU A 223 11.57 -4.30 -1.93
C LEU A 223 11.66 -5.59 -1.11
N LEU A 224 10.53 -6.04 -0.53
CA LEU A 224 10.46 -7.29 0.22
C LEU A 224 10.71 -8.49 -0.69
N LEU A 225 10.16 -8.51 -1.90
CA LEU A 225 10.41 -9.56 -2.87
C LEU A 225 11.90 -9.66 -3.24
N GLY A 226 12.55 -8.51 -3.46
CA GLY A 226 14.00 -8.43 -3.71
C GLY A 226 14.82 -8.98 -2.53
N PHE A 227 14.44 -8.62 -1.30
CA PHE A 227 15.05 -9.14 -0.08
C PHE A 227 14.92 -10.67 0.01
N LEU A 228 13.71 -11.22 -0.15
CA LEU A 228 13.46 -12.66 -0.10
C LEU A 228 14.25 -13.43 -1.17
N LEU A 229 14.36 -12.87 -2.37
CA LEU A 229 15.15 -13.44 -3.47
C LEU A 229 16.65 -13.43 -3.14
N GLN A 230 17.18 -12.30 -2.71
CA GLN A 230 18.60 -12.12 -2.39
C GLN A 230 19.06 -13.04 -1.27
N HIS A 231 18.22 -13.22 -0.25
CA HIS A 231 18.53 -14.06 0.92
C HIS A 231 18.10 -15.52 0.79
N GLN A 232 17.57 -15.91 -0.39
CA GLN A 232 17.05 -17.27 -0.62
C GLN A 232 16.03 -17.70 0.44
N ALA A 233 15.22 -16.74 0.90
CA ALA A 233 14.31 -16.89 2.03
C ALA A 233 12.93 -17.47 1.65
N MET A 234 12.73 -17.89 0.40
CA MET A 234 11.49 -18.50 -0.08
C MET A 234 11.54 -20.01 0.12
N ASN A 235 10.53 -20.58 0.77
CA ASN A 235 10.39 -22.03 0.95
C ASN A 235 9.99 -22.73 -0.38
N GLU A 236 10.10 -24.05 -0.42
CA GLU A 236 9.79 -24.85 -1.60
C GLU A 236 8.29 -24.87 -1.91
N GLU A 237 7.44 -24.94 -0.88
CA GLU A 237 5.97 -24.97 -0.99
C GLU A 237 5.37 -23.67 -1.49
N LEU A 238 6.10 -22.55 -1.43
CA LEU A 238 5.64 -21.27 -1.94
C LEU A 238 5.46 -21.34 -3.46
N LYS A 239 4.22 -21.21 -3.93
CA LYS A 239 3.84 -21.32 -5.34
C LYS A 239 3.44 -19.99 -5.91
N LEU A 240 2.73 -19.17 -5.13
CA LEU A 240 2.01 -17.99 -5.59
C LEU A 240 2.50 -16.74 -4.86
N ILE A 241 2.87 -15.71 -5.61
CA ILE A 241 3.31 -14.43 -5.08
C ILE A 241 2.53 -13.30 -5.76
N LEU A 242 1.82 -12.49 -4.95
CA LEU A 242 1.18 -11.26 -5.39
C LEU A 242 2.07 -10.07 -5.04
N VAL A 243 2.51 -9.33 -6.05
CA VAL A 243 3.35 -8.12 -5.88
C VAL A 243 2.51 -6.88 -6.16
N GLY A 244 2.57 -5.89 -5.27
CA GLY A 244 1.82 -4.65 -5.43
C GLY A 244 2.42 -3.46 -4.68
N ALA A 245 1.63 -2.40 -4.56
CA ALA A 245 1.95 -1.16 -3.84
C ALA A 245 3.15 -0.36 -4.37
N GLY A 246 3.65 -0.67 -5.56
CA GLY A 246 4.73 0.09 -6.20
C GLY A 246 5.17 -0.53 -7.52
N GLY A 247 5.88 0.22 -8.35
CA GLY A 247 6.44 -0.29 -9.60
C GLY A 247 7.45 -1.42 -9.32
N CYS A 248 7.28 -2.57 -9.95
CA CYS A 248 8.16 -3.72 -9.80
C CYS A 248 9.01 -3.90 -11.06
N PRO A 249 10.35 -3.93 -10.96
CA PRO A 249 11.20 -4.15 -12.11
C PRO A 249 10.99 -5.54 -12.75
N LYS A 250 10.90 -5.58 -14.09
CA LYS A 250 10.73 -6.85 -14.83
C LYS A 250 11.81 -7.89 -14.49
N PRO A 251 13.11 -7.55 -14.39
CA PRO A 251 14.13 -8.53 -14.00
C PRO A 251 13.87 -9.22 -12.66
N LEU A 252 13.28 -8.51 -11.69
CA LEU A 252 12.92 -9.10 -10.39
C LEU A 252 11.80 -10.12 -10.55
N LEU A 253 10.76 -9.79 -11.31
CA LEU A 253 9.65 -10.72 -11.59
C LEU A 253 10.13 -11.95 -12.37
N ASP A 254 10.99 -11.73 -13.37
CA ASP A 254 11.54 -12.82 -14.20
C ASP A 254 12.45 -13.74 -13.37
N ALA A 255 13.26 -13.21 -12.44
CA ALA A 255 14.08 -14.00 -11.53
C ALA A 255 13.25 -14.93 -10.63
N VAL A 256 12.13 -14.41 -10.09
CA VAL A 256 11.21 -15.21 -9.27
C VAL A 256 10.52 -16.30 -10.12
N ARG A 257 10.09 -15.96 -11.34
CA ARG A 257 9.52 -16.94 -12.28
C ARG A 257 10.50 -18.05 -12.66
N ALA A 258 11.78 -17.71 -12.81
CA ALA A 258 12.84 -18.69 -13.08
C ALA A 258 13.02 -19.72 -11.95
N MET A 259 12.59 -19.39 -10.72
CA MET A 259 12.53 -20.35 -9.59
C MET A 259 11.30 -21.27 -9.64
N GLY A 260 10.48 -21.19 -10.70
CA GLY A 260 9.24 -21.96 -10.82
C GLY A 260 8.08 -21.41 -9.97
N LYS A 261 8.19 -20.18 -9.46
CA LYS A 261 7.12 -19.53 -8.69
C LYS A 261 6.20 -18.75 -9.64
N GLU A 262 4.91 -18.83 -9.38
CA GLU A 262 3.90 -18.01 -10.05
C GLU A 262 3.91 -16.62 -9.40
N VAL A 263 4.15 -15.56 -10.20
CA VAL A 263 4.20 -14.19 -9.69
C VAL A 263 3.30 -13.29 -10.52
N HIS A 264 2.41 -12.59 -9.82
CA HIS A 264 1.44 -11.64 -10.37
C HIS A 264 1.72 -10.24 -9.86
N PHE A 265 1.50 -9.25 -10.71
CA PHE A 265 1.61 -7.85 -10.36
C PHE A 265 0.21 -7.24 -10.29
N GLY A 266 -0.08 -6.53 -9.18
CA GLY A 266 -1.37 -5.91 -8.92
C GLY A 266 -1.30 -4.40 -8.90
N TYR A 267 -2.36 -3.75 -9.37
CA TYR A 267 -2.58 -2.32 -9.31
C TYR A 267 -3.86 -2.00 -8.55
N GLY A 268 -3.79 -0.98 -7.72
CA GLY A 268 -4.90 -0.41 -6.98
C GLY A 268 -4.43 0.71 -6.06
N LEU A 269 -5.37 1.33 -5.39
CA LEU A 269 -5.16 2.45 -4.50
C LEU A 269 -5.90 2.23 -3.17
N THR A 270 -5.56 3.03 -2.16
CA THR A 270 -6.34 3.03 -0.90
C THR A 270 -7.79 3.41 -1.19
N GLU A 271 -7.99 4.34 -2.11
CA GLU A 271 -9.28 4.86 -2.56
C GLU A 271 -10.17 3.81 -3.27
N THR A 272 -9.59 2.68 -3.67
CA THR A 272 -10.31 1.52 -4.27
C THR A 272 -10.28 0.28 -3.38
N SER A 273 -10.11 0.45 -2.08
CA SER A 273 -10.02 -0.67 -1.10
C SER A 273 -8.95 -1.70 -1.47
N SER A 274 -7.92 -1.39 -2.21
CA SER A 274 -6.78 -2.16 -2.70
C SER A 274 -6.83 -2.39 -4.23
N GLY A 275 -6.78 -3.67 -4.69
CA GLY A 275 -6.54 -4.01 -6.08
C GLY A 275 -7.76 -3.88 -7.01
N VAL A 276 -7.56 -3.28 -8.18
CA VAL A 276 -8.57 -3.17 -9.26
C VAL A 276 -8.12 -3.87 -10.55
N ALA A 277 -6.84 -4.25 -10.65
CA ALA A 277 -6.33 -4.99 -11.81
C ALA A 277 -5.15 -5.88 -11.43
N LEU A 278 -5.04 -7.05 -12.09
CA LEU A 278 -4.00 -8.07 -11.83
C LEU A 278 -3.39 -8.58 -13.15
N SER A 279 -2.08 -8.76 -13.19
CA SER A 279 -1.42 -9.44 -14.31
C SER A 279 -1.64 -10.94 -14.20
N LEU A 280 -2.32 -11.53 -15.18
CA LEU A 280 -2.60 -12.97 -15.22
C LEU A 280 -1.85 -13.69 -16.36
N GLY A 281 -1.23 -12.96 -17.25
CA GLY A 281 -0.50 -13.49 -18.41
C GLY A 281 1.03 -13.47 -18.28
N SER A 282 1.70 -13.78 -19.39
CA SER A 282 3.15 -13.74 -19.49
C SER A 282 3.73 -12.33 -19.39
N ASP A 283 2.98 -11.30 -19.82
CA ASP A 283 3.34 -9.91 -19.64
C ASP A 283 2.92 -9.45 -18.23
N PRO A 284 3.88 -9.17 -17.34
CA PRO A 284 3.58 -8.77 -15.97
C PRO A 284 2.95 -7.38 -15.84
N TYR A 285 2.98 -6.59 -16.90
CA TYR A 285 2.46 -5.22 -16.89
C TYR A 285 1.11 -5.07 -17.58
N ALA A 286 0.63 -6.10 -18.28
CA ALA A 286 -0.69 -6.13 -18.90
C ALA A 286 -1.71 -6.74 -17.92
N MET A 287 -2.44 -5.88 -17.19
CA MET A 287 -3.30 -6.27 -16.08
C MET A 287 -4.75 -6.42 -16.48
N THR A 288 -5.34 -7.56 -16.16
CA THR A 288 -6.77 -7.83 -16.27
C THR A 288 -7.52 -7.05 -15.19
N ILE A 289 -8.55 -6.31 -15.60
CA ILE A 289 -9.40 -5.53 -14.69
C ILE A 289 -10.26 -6.48 -13.85
N CYS A 290 -10.45 -6.16 -12.57
CA CYS A 290 -11.29 -6.95 -11.68
C CYS A 290 -12.76 -6.96 -12.12
N PRO A 291 -13.53 -8.04 -11.84
CA PRO A 291 -14.86 -8.24 -12.43
C PRO A 291 -15.88 -7.13 -12.17
N ASP A 292 -15.82 -6.46 -11.02
CA ASP A 292 -16.77 -5.41 -10.66
C ASP A 292 -16.33 -4.01 -11.05
N ASP A 293 -15.11 -3.88 -11.56
CA ASP A 293 -14.49 -2.60 -11.82
C ASP A 293 -14.45 -2.31 -13.32
N THR A 294 -14.45 -1.05 -13.67
CA THR A 294 -14.18 -0.59 -15.03
C THR A 294 -13.10 0.48 -15.01
N ILE A 295 -12.28 0.49 -16.05
CA ILE A 295 -11.21 1.46 -16.24
C ILE A 295 -11.38 2.12 -17.59
N ASP A 296 -11.40 3.45 -17.59
CA ASP A 296 -11.34 4.30 -18.76
C ASP A 296 -10.05 5.12 -18.77
N ILE A 297 -9.65 5.58 -19.94
CA ILE A 297 -8.48 6.45 -20.11
C ILE A 297 -8.94 7.82 -20.59
N ALA A 298 -8.68 8.84 -19.78
CA ALA A 298 -8.98 10.23 -20.13
C ALA A 298 -8.14 10.71 -21.33
N PRO A 299 -8.54 11.78 -22.02
CA PRO A 299 -7.80 12.30 -23.19
C PRO A 299 -6.33 12.68 -22.90
N ASP A 300 -6.00 13.01 -21.67
CA ASP A 300 -4.64 13.33 -21.23
C ASP A 300 -3.83 12.08 -20.78
N GLY A 301 -4.45 10.91 -20.84
CA GLY A 301 -3.85 9.62 -20.48
C GLY A 301 -4.09 9.21 -19.03
N GLU A 302 -4.88 9.96 -18.25
CA GLU A 302 -5.19 9.57 -16.87
C GLU A 302 -6.05 8.32 -16.82
N VAL A 303 -5.69 7.40 -15.92
CA VAL A 303 -6.49 6.23 -15.58
C VAL A 303 -7.66 6.67 -14.71
N LEU A 304 -8.87 6.43 -15.19
CA LEU A 304 -10.14 6.69 -14.50
C LEU A 304 -10.73 5.36 -14.06
N ILE A 305 -11.09 5.25 -12.78
CA ILE A 305 -11.60 3.99 -12.21
C ILE A 305 -13.04 4.19 -11.74
N SER A 306 -13.94 3.32 -12.20
CA SER A 306 -15.25 3.13 -11.60
C SER A 306 -15.26 1.78 -10.88
N ALA A 307 -15.28 1.81 -9.55
CA ALA A 307 -15.25 0.66 -8.67
C ALA A 307 -16.45 0.71 -7.68
N PRO A 308 -17.67 0.50 -8.14
CA PRO A 308 -18.90 0.78 -7.37
C PRO A 308 -18.99 0.00 -6.07
N THR A 309 -18.32 -1.14 -5.97
CA THR A 309 -18.33 -1.98 -4.75
C THR A 309 -17.11 -1.76 -3.85
N CYS A 310 -16.05 -1.14 -4.37
CA CYS A 310 -14.74 -1.01 -3.70
C CYS A 310 -14.29 0.44 -3.49
N ALA A 311 -14.94 1.42 -4.12
CA ALA A 311 -14.56 2.82 -4.01
C ALA A 311 -14.76 3.36 -2.59
N MET A 312 -13.90 4.29 -2.20
CA MET A 312 -14.02 5.02 -0.95
C MET A 312 -15.32 5.83 -0.88
N GLU A 313 -15.80 6.11 0.33
CA GLU A 313 -16.83 7.11 0.57
C GLU A 313 -16.28 8.55 0.39
N GLY A 314 -14.98 8.73 0.56
CA GLY A 314 -14.25 9.99 0.43
C GLY A 314 -13.08 10.08 1.40
N TYR A 315 -12.48 11.28 1.50
CA TYR A 315 -11.48 11.58 2.51
C TYR A 315 -12.15 12.16 3.75
N TRP A 316 -11.77 11.69 4.92
CA TRP A 316 -12.35 12.11 6.20
C TRP A 316 -12.22 13.63 6.40
N ARG A 317 -13.37 14.31 6.56
CA ARG A 317 -13.48 15.77 6.75
C ARG A 317 -12.79 16.63 5.66
N ARG A 318 -12.64 16.08 4.43
CA ARG A 318 -12.00 16.75 3.29
C ARG A 318 -12.88 16.69 2.04
N SER A 319 -14.02 17.37 2.09
CA SER A 319 -15.02 17.36 1.00
C SER A 319 -14.47 17.87 -0.34
N GLU A 320 -13.63 18.90 -0.32
CA GLU A 320 -13.02 19.45 -1.54
C GLU A 320 -12.05 18.44 -2.19
N ASP A 321 -11.19 17.80 -1.40
CA ASP A 321 -10.28 16.78 -1.90
C ASP A 321 -11.06 15.57 -2.43
N THR A 322 -12.14 15.19 -1.73
CA THR A 322 -13.06 14.15 -2.18
C THR A 322 -13.68 14.48 -3.52
N GLY A 323 -14.22 15.70 -3.67
CA GLY A 323 -14.84 16.14 -4.91
C GLY A 323 -13.87 16.29 -6.09
N ARG A 324 -12.57 16.50 -5.82
CA ARG A 324 -11.52 16.46 -6.85
C ARG A 324 -11.15 15.06 -7.28
N ALA A 325 -11.07 14.14 -6.31
CA ALA A 325 -10.66 12.75 -6.57
C ALA A 325 -11.81 11.89 -7.10
N LEU A 326 -13.01 12.07 -6.58
CA LEU A 326 -14.18 11.26 -6.91
C LEU A 326 -15.26 12.13 -7.56
N GLN A 327 -15.39 12.04 -8.89
CA GLN A 327 -16.32 12.85 -9.69
C GLN A 327 -17.38 11.95 -10.31
N GLY A 328 -18.65 12.11 -9.89
CA GLY A 328 -19.75 11.27 -10.40
C GLY A 328 -19.57 9.77 -10.18
N GLY A 329 -18.87 9.37 -9.13
CA GLY A 329 -18.56 7.97 -8.84
C GLY A 329 -17.34 7.40 -9.58
N VAL A 330 -16.62 8.24 -10.35
CA VAL A 330 -15.40 7.90 -11.06
C VAL A 330 -14.20 8.48 -10.31
N LEU A 331 -13.23 7.63 -9.99
CA LEU A 331 -11.99 8.03 -9.32
C LEU A 331 -10.96 8.53 -10.34
N HIS A 332 -10.51 9.75 -10.17
CA HIS A 332 -9.38 10.37 -10.84
C HIS A 332 -8.10 9.98 -10.12
N THR A 333 -7.35 9.03 -10.66
CA THR A 333 -6.24 8.39 -9.94
C THR A 333 -4.97 9.22 -9.89
N GLY A 334 -4.79 10.11 -10.86
CA GLY A 334 -3.52 10.77 -11.12
C GLY A 334 -2.45 9.84 -11.71
N ASP A 335 -2.77 8.56 -11.95
CA ASP A 335 -1.91 7.62 -12.66
C ASP A 335 -2.17 7.70 -14.17
N LEU A 336 -1.15 7.42 -14.96
CA LEU A 336 -1.22 7.41 -16.41
C LEU A 336 -1.17 5.98 -16.92
N GLY A 337 -1.94 5.70 -17.97
CA GLY A 337 -1.99 4.36 -18.54
C GLY A 337 -2.68 4.33 -19.90
N ARG A 338 -2.81 3.13 -20.40
CA ARG A 338 -3.57 2.81 -21.61
C ARG A 338 -4.19 1.43 -21.50
N LEU A 339 -5.23 1.19 -22.24
CA LEU A 339 -5.74 -0.16 -22.45
C LEU A 339 -5.10 -0.74 -23.71
N ASP A 340 -4.74 -2.03 -23.65
CA ASP A 340 -4.32 -2.77 -24.83
C ASP A 340 -5.52 -3.25 -25.65
N TRP A 341 -5.27 -3.94 -26.77
CA TRP A 341 -6.29 -4.47 -27.66
C TRP A 341 -7.23 -5.51 -27.00
N ALA A 342 -6.80 -6.11 -25.88
CA ALA A 342 -7.59 -7.07 -25.09
C ALA A 342 -8.33 -6.40 -23.89
N GLY A 343 -8.27 -5.07 -23.77
CA GLY A 343 -8.85 -4.31 -22.67
C GLY A 343 -8.07 -4.42 -21.35
N ARG A 344 -6.80 -4.86 -21.39
CA ARG A 344 -5.96 -4.93 -20.18
C ARG A 344 -5.27 -3.59 -19.91
N LEU A 345 -5.20 -3.22 -18.64
CA LEU A 345 -4.52 -1.99 -18.22
C LEU A 345 -3.00 -2.15 -18.29
N ILE A 346 -2.34 -1.16 -18.90
CA ILE A 346 -0.90 -0.96 -18.86
C ILE A 346 -0.63 0.42 -18.29
N LEU A 347 -0.02 0.48 -17.10
CA LEU A 347 0.41 1.72 -16.48
C LEU A 347 1.65 2.27 -17.20
N THR A 348 1.70 3.59 -17.38
CA THR A 348 2.81 4.30 -18.04
C THR A 348 3.47 5.34 -17.12
N GLY A 349 2.85 5.67 -15.97
CA GLY A 349 3.43 6.59 -15.00
C GLY A 349 2.42 7.28 -14.10
N ARG A 350 2.82 8.41 -13.51
CA ARG A 350 1.96 9.30 -12.72
C ARG A 350 1.98 10.72 -13.23
N LYS A 351 0.85 11.41 -13.21
CA LYS A 351 0.74 12.83 -13.61
C LYS A 351 1.72 13.72 -12.83
N LYS A 352 1.84 13.52 -11.52
CA LYS A 352 2.74 14.27 -10.64
C LYS A 352 4.24 13.95 -10.83
N GLU A 353 4.53 12.84 -11.49
CA GLU A 353 5.90 12.42 -11.82
C GLU A 353 6.26 12.81 -13.26
N MET A 354 5.39 13.55 -13.93
CA MET A 354 5.61 14.10 -15.25
C MET A 354 5.86 15.61 -15.16
N LEU A 355 7.02 16.04 -15.59
CA LEU A 355 7.28 17.46 -15.80
C LEU A 355 6.81 17.85 -17.19
N VAL A 356 6.04 18.95 -17.28
CA VAL A 356 5.69 19.58 -18.55
C VAL A 356 6.68 20.73 -18.76
N LEU A 357 7.50 20.61 -19.76
CA LEU A 357 8.53 21.59 -20.10
C LEU A 357 7.92 22.81 -20.81
N LEU A 358 8.68 23.91 -20.93
CA LEU A 358 8.22 25.16 -21.54
C LEU A 358 7.76 25.01 -23.00
N ASP A 359 8.28 24.05 -23.71
CA ASP A 359 7.90 23.71 -25.10
C ASP A 359 6.69 22.77 -25.19
N GLY A 360 6.06 22.43 -24.03
CA GLY A 360 4.94 21.50 -23.94
C GLY A 360 5.33 20.02 -23.98
N THR A 361 6.61 19.68 -24.12
CA THR A 361 7.06 18.28 -24.04
C THR A 361 6.92 17.77 -22.63
N LYS A 362 6.68 16.45 -22.52
CA LYS A 362 6.50 15.77 -21.25
C LYS A 362 7.75 14.98 -20.91
N LEU A 363 8.28 15.14 -19.69
CA LEU A 363 9.41 14.39 -19.16
C LEU A 363 8.94 13.51 -18.00
N TYR A 364 9.04 12.19 -18.18
CA TYR A 364 8.67 11.23 -17.14
C TYR A 364 9.86 11.00 -16.20
N LEU A 365 9.74 11.49 -14.98
CA LEU A 365 10.83 11.56 -14.00
C LEU A 365 11.39 10.19 -13.58
N PRO A 366 10.59 9.16 -13.25
CA PRO A 366 11.14 7.88 -12.81
C PRO A 366 12.07 7.21 -13.81
N GLU A 367 11.72 7.26 -15.10
CA GLU A 367 12.58 6.73 -16.18
C GLU A 367 13.85 7.58 -16.34
N TYR A 368 13.69 8.90 -16.30
CA TYR A 368 14.79 9.82 -16.44
C TYR A 368 15.78 9.73 -15.28
N GLU A 369 15.27 9.75 -14.04
CA GLU A 369 16.07 9.57 -12.83
C GLU A 369 16.70 8.19 -12.76
N GLY A 370 16.01 7.15 -13.22
CA GLY A 370 16.56 5.79 -13.32
C GLY A 370 17.77 5.71 -14.25
N ALA A 371 17.70 6.32 -15.43
CA ALA A 371 18.82 6.38 -16.36
C ALA A 371 20.01 7.19 -15.78
N ILE A 372 19.74 8.31 -15.12
CA ILE A 372 20.75 9.12 -14.43
C ILE A 372 21.38 8.35 -13.27
N ALA A 373 20.57 7.68 -12.44
CA ALA A 373 21.04 6.86 -11.32
C ALA A 373 21.97 5.74 -11.76
N GLN A 374 21.64 5.08 -12.87
CA GLN A 374 22.48 4.04 -13.48
C GLN A 374 23.81 4.61 -13.95
N ALA A 375 23.78 5.75 -14.65
CA ALA A 375 24.99 6.39 -15.17
C ALA A 375 25.93 6.90 -14.06
N LEU A 376 25.37 7.43 -12.98
CA LEU A 376 26.14 7.96 -11.85
C LEU A 376 26.50 6.90 -10.79
N GLY A 377 25.80 5.75 -10.77
CA GLY A 377 25.99 4.69 -9.78
C GLY A 377 25.41 5.01 -8.41
N THR A 378 24.44 5.93 -8.32
CA THR A 378 23.76 6.31 -7.06
C THR A 378 22.26 6.53 -7.26
N PRO A 379 21.39 6.00 -6.37
CA PRO A 379 19.95 6.27 -6.41
C PRO A 379 19.56 7.54 -5.62
N ASN A 380 20.52 8.22 -4.97
CA ASN A 380 20.27 9.35 -4.07
C ASN A 380 20.23 10.67 -4.86
N LEU A 381 19.24 10.79 -5.71
CA LEU A 381 19.06 11.93 -6.59
C LEU A 381 17.58 12.19 -6.92
N CYS A 382 17.28 13.41 -7.33
CA CYS A 382 16.00 13.71 -7.99
C CYS A 382 16.19 14.81 -9.04
N VAL A 383 15.25 14.87 -9.98
CA VAL A 383 15.20 15.94 -10.97
C VAL A 383 14.04 16.88 -10.63
N VAL A 384 14.34 18.17 -10.58
CA VAL A 384 13.37 19.25 -10.38
C VAL A 384 13.29 20.13 -11.62
N LEU A 385 12.20 20.87 -11.78
CA LEU A 385 12.06 21.86 -12.86
C LEU A 385 12.32 23.24 -12.29
N GLU A 386 13.29 23.93 -12.87
CA GLU A 386 13.54 25.35 -12.66
C GLU A 386 13.21 26.16 -13.93
N ASP A 387 13.26 27.47 -13.82
CA ASP A 387 12.89 28.38 -14.93
C ASP A 387 13.61 28.09 -16.25
N LYS A 388 14.81 27.54 -16.19
CA LYS A 388 15.63 27.24 -17.36
C LYS A 388 15.52 25.79 -17.88
N GLY A 389 14.78 24.92 -17.16
CA GLY A 389 14.60 23.53 -17.53
C GLY A 389 14.94 22.55 -16.39
N PRO A 390 15.08 21.25 -16.70
CA PRO A 390 15.35 20.20 -15.70
C PRO A 390 16.72 20.38 -15.02
N VAL A 391 16.76 20.31 -13.70
CA VAL A 391 17.97 20.37 -12.87
C VAL A 391 18.09 19.09 -12.04
N LEU A 392 19.27 18.50 -12.04
CA LEU A 392 19.60 17.34 -11.22
C LEU A 392 20.01 17.79 -9.82
N VAL A 393 19.34 17.27 -8.79
CA VAL A 393 19.73 17.46 -7.40
C VAL A 393 20.33 16.17 -6.87
N LEU A 394 21.57 16.23 -6.39
CA LEU A 394 22.30 15.10 -5.83
C LEU A 394 22.43 15.24 -4.32
N GLU A 395 22.22 14.14 -3.61
CA GLU A 395 22.52 14.05 -2.19
C GLU A 395 24.03 14.04 -1.98
N GLY A 396 24.51 14.86 -1.03
CA GLY A 396 25.91 14.87 -0.65
C GLY A 396 26.60 16.24 -0.74
N PRO A 397 27.89 16.30 -0.40
CA PRO A 397 28.67 17.52 -0.43
C PRO A 397 28.88 18.01 -1.87
N LYS A 398 29.16 19.29 -2.00
CA LYS A 398 29.48 19.91 -3.30
C LYS A 398 30.79 19.34 -3.87
N GLU A 399 30.71 18.80 -5.08
CA GLU A 399 31.83 18.21 -5.80
C GLU A 399 32.03 18.90 -7.17
N ASP A 400 33.12 18.54 -7.86
CA ASP A 400 33.31 18.96 -9.26
C ASP A 400 32.26 18.33 -10.19
N LYS A 401 31.53 19.17 -10.92
CA LYS A 401 30.48 18.75 -11.83
C LYS A 401 31.00 18.12 -13.13
N ALA A 402 32.25 18.42 -13.53
CA ALA A 402 32.77 17.99 -14.82
C ALA A 402 32.80 16.45 -15.00
N PRO A 403 33.28 15.65 -14.03
CA PRO A 403 33.22 14.19 -14.15
C PRO A 403 31.80 13.62 -14.20
N LEU A 404 30.85 14.30 -13.53
CA LEU A 404 29.43 13.89 -13.52
C LEU A 404 28.80 14.13 -14.91
N TRP A 405 29.08 15.28 -15.53
CA TRP A 405 28.63 15.56 -16.90
C TRP A 405 29.17 14.58 -17.92
N GLU A 406 30.42 14.14 -17.78
CA GLU A 406 31.00 13.11 -18.65
C GLU A 406 30.22 11.78 -18.56
N LYS A 407 29.88 11.36 -17.34
CA LYS A 407 29.07 10.13 -17.13
C LYS A 407 27.64 10.27 -17.65
N LEU A 408 27.07 11.48 -17.57
CA LEU A 408 25.70 11.75 -18.01
C LEU A 408 25.58 12.00 -19.52
N ARG A 409 26.68 12.24 -20.21
CA ARG A 409 26.69 12.54 -21.65
C ARG A 409 25.86 11.55 -22.47
N PRO A 410 26.01 10.23 -22.35
CA PRO A 410 25.20 9.29 -23.14
C PRO A 410 23.70 9.45 -22.89
N VAL A 411 23.29 9.64 -21.62
CA VAL A 411 21.88 9.83 -21.24
C VAL A 411 21.32 11.13 -21.83
N MET A 412 22.16 12.19 -21.93
CA MET A 412 21.74 13.48 -22.48
C MET A 412 21.67 13.46 -24.01
N GLU A 413 22.58 12.79 -24.68
CA GLU A 413 22.63 12.70 -26.16
C GLU A 413 21.44 11.94 -26.75
N GLU A 414 20.89 10.97 -26.01
CA GLU A 414 19.68 10.23 -26.41
C GLU A 414 18.38 11.05 -26.27
N ARG A 415 18.43 12.25 -25.69
CA ARG A 415 17.24 13.05 -25.37
C ARG A 415 17.18 14.36 -26.15
N PRO A 416 15.95 14.81 -26.51
CA PRO A 416 15.73 16.13 -27.09
C PRO A 416 16.33 17.24 -26.20
N ARG A 417 16.82 18.32 -26.79
CA ARG A 417 17.46 19.44 -26.07
C ARG A 417 16.63 20.00 -24.92
N GLY A 418 15.31 20.05 -25.08
CA GLY A 418 14.39 20.54 -24.05
C GLY A 418 14.37 19.65 -22.79
N GLN A 419 14.64 18.34 -22.93
CA GLN A 419 14.64 17.37 -21.85
C GLN A 419 16.03 17.16 -21.22
N GLN A 420 17.09 17.77 -21.77
CA GLN A 420 18.43 17.66 -21.20
C GLN A 420 18.57 18.48 -19.93
N LEU A 421 19.33 17.96 -18.97
CA LEU A 421 19.65 18.67 -17.73
C LEU A 421 20.33 20.01 -18.04
N ARG A 422 19.96 21.03 -17.29
CA ARG A 422 20.56 22.38 -17.36
C ARG A 422 21.64 22.61 -16.34
N ASP A 423 21.52 21.97 -15.18
CA ASP A 423 22.52 22.04 -14.13
C ASP A 423 22.46 20.80 -13.24
N ILE A 424 23.48 20.69 -12.38
CA ILE A 424 23.62 19.73 -11.28
C ILE A 424 23.78 20.53 -10.01
N VAL A 425 22.92 20.30 -9.02
CA VAL A 425 22.96 20.96 -7.71
C VAL A 425 23.22 19.90 -6.63
N PHE A 426 23.98 20.27 -5.59
CA PHE A 426 24.25 19.41 -4.44
C PHE A 426 23.43 19.88 -3.26
N TYR A 427 22.68 18.99 -2.63
CA TYR A 427 21.77 19.30 -1.52
C TYR A 427 22.49 19.49 -0.17
N GLY A 428 23.75 19.13 -0.08
CA GLY A 428 24.58 19.32 1.12
C GLY A 428 24.34 18.32 2.26
N GLY A 429 23.27 17.55 2.22
CA GLY A 429 22.86 16.52 3.20
C GLY A 429 22.00 15.45 2.59
N PRO A 430 21.34 14.60 3.40
CA PRO A 430 20.38 13.63 2.89
C PRO A 430 19.15 14.33 2.32
N LEU A 431 18.69 13.89 1.14
CA LEU A 431 17.47 14.38 0.52
C LEU A 431 16.25 14.06 1.40
N PRO A 432 15.30 15.00 1.58
CA PRO A 432 14.10 14.78 2.37
C PRO A 432 13.25 13.64 1.80
N ARG A 433 12.84 12.70 2.68
CA ARG A 433 12.12 11.50 2.29
C ARG A 433 10.86 11.30 3.14
N THR A 434 9.86 10.65 2.55
CA THR A 434 8.70 10.14 3.29
C THR A 434 9.09 8.95 4.17
N ALA A 435 8.22 8.54 5.09
CA ALA A 435 8.40 7.31 5.89
C ALA A 435 8.59 6.04 5.03
N SER A 436 8.06 6.02 3.80
CA SER A 436 8.28 4.94 2.83
C SER A 436 9.57 5.07 2.01
N GLY A 437 10.44 6.04 2.32
CA GLY A 437 11.73 6.26 1.66
C GLY A 437 11.67 7.04 0.34
N LYS A 438 10.50 7.50 -0.12
CA LYS A 438 10.37 8.33 -1.34
C LYS A 438 10.87 9.74 -1.12
N ILE A 439 11.62 10.29 -2.08
CA ILE A 439 12.12 11.68 -2.04
C ILE A 439 10.95 12.65 -2.15
N MET A 440 10.89 13.64 -1.24
CA MET A 440 9.90 14.71 -1.22
C MET A 440 10.38 15.89 -2.08
N ARG A 441 10.18 15.82 -3.41
CA ARG A 441 10.64 16.85 -4.37
C ARG A 441 10.19 18.27 -4.04
N TRP A 442 8.99 18.42 -3.50
CA TRP A 442 8.46 19.73 -3.10
C TRP A 442 9.27 20.39 -1.98
N ALA A 443 9.85 19.59 -1.07
CA ALA A 443 10.74 20.11 -0.02
C ALA A 443 12.08 20.52 -0.60
N VAL A 444 12.63 19.76 -1.55
CA VAL A 444 13.86 20.09 -2.28
C VAL A 444 13.72 21.40 -3.06
N GLN A 445 12.59 21.66 -3.71
CA GLN A 445 12.33 22.90 -4.45
C GLN A 445 12.21 24.14 -3.54
N ARG A 446 11.68 24.01 -2.33
CA ARG A 446 11.52 25.15 -1.41
C ARG A 446 12.86 25.65 -0.84
N GLU A 447 13.77 24.74 -0.51
CA GLU A 447 15.09 25.13 0.04
C GLU A 447 15.98 25.78 -1.01
N GLY A 448 15.85 25.43 -2.28
CA GLY A 448 16.57 26.05 -3.39
C GLY A 448 16.16 27.50 -3.69
N ASN A 449 14.96 27.93 -3.26
CA ASN A 449 14.44 29.29 -3.49
C ASN A 449 14.74 30.26 -2.32
N GLU A 450 15.27 29.79 -1.19
CA GLU A 450 15.61 30.66 -0.04
C GLU A 450 17.08 31.13 -0.05
N GLU A 451 17.93 30.65 -0.98
CA GLU A 451 19.34 31.05 -1.11
C GLU A 451 19.64 31.98 -2.33
N THR A 452 18.62 32.68 -2.87
CA THR A 452 18.87 33.73 -3.91
C THR A 452 18.49 35.12 -3.43
#